data_deb2854c164cd06aff323cc3c3cdfa6d
#
_entry.id   deb2854c164cd06aff323cc3c3cdfa6d
#
_cell.length_a   1.000
_cell.length_b   1.000
_cell.length_c   1.000
_cell.angle_alpha   90.00
_cell.angle_beta   90.00
_cell.angle_gamma   90.00
#
_symmetry.space_group_name_H-M   'P 1'
#
loop_
_entity.id
_entity.type
_entity.pdbx_description
1 polymer ?
#
loop_
_entity_poly.entity_id
_entity_poly.type
_entity_poly.pdbx_seq_one_letter_code
_entity_poly.pdbx_strand_id
1 'polypeptide(L)'
;MKETRRRKLWMLAAILIICCLLGFVWFQTKVVNTRADEEAVFIPQAPDYSDATMWVTANADAEGDGADIFYMVSTWEEDWTTEDGRVCHYADVWNVRHREHMAREINKVAAYMSHEHPESSENGDGKGKNRFHAPYYRHATIETFMMHSEDSIRSRTRLAMRDVCAAFDLFQAQRDTTRPLILAGFSQGGLAVVELLKHIDDETYRQLAAAYVLGYKVTPEDTLNCKHIKAAQGETDTGVTICYNTVKDVKYIQPVIAATCMGINPVNWRTDATPATLHDTITVTLSPEYHVLVVSGYSGAEYPAYKNFLNVGDIHSCEPWLYSECLAKNIRVRADAWRMKNPRQNNNP
;
A
#
# COMPACT_ATOMS: atom_id res chain seq x y z
N MET A 1 -3.69 60.91 39.90
CA MET A 1 -3.77 59.44 39.96
C MET A 1 -4.86 58.83 39.09
N LYS A 2 -6.08 59.31 39.00
CA LYS A 2 -7.17 58.74 38.16
C LYS A 2 -6.92 58.90 36.68
N GLU A 3 -6.33 59.99 36.19
CA GLU A 3 -6.11 60.27 34.75
C GLU A 3 -5.01 59.42 34.16
N THR A 4 -3.94 59.14 34.90
CA THR A 4 -2.85 58.24 34.43
C THR A 4 -3.30 56.80 34.33
N ARG A 5 -4.25 56.34 35.14
CA ARG A 5 -4.83 55.01 35.10
C ARG A 5 -5.76 54.85 33.88
N ARG A 6 -6.48 55.89 33.54
CA ARG A 6 -7.37 55.97 32.36
C ARG A 6 -6.58 55.93 31.05
N ARG A 7 -5.47 56.67 30.98
CA ARG A 7 -4.57 56.65 29.80
C ARG A 7 -3.92 55.27 29.58
N LYS A 8 -3.49 54.59 30.66
CA LYS A 8 -2.95 53.23 30.58
C LYS A 8 -4.01 52.24 30.11
N LEU A 9 -5.26 52.38 30.53
CA LEU A 9 -6.36 51.50 30.09
C LEU A 9 -6.66 51.67 28.61
N TRP A 10 -6.66 52.92 28.09
CA TRP A 10 -6.85 53.20 26.68
C TRP A 10 -5.68 52.69 25.81
N MET A 11 -4.45 52.77 26.29
CA MET A 11 -3.29 52.21 25.61
C MET A 11 -3.36 50.68 25.52
N LEU A 12 -3.76 50.00 26.61
CA LEU A 12 -3.94 48.55 26.61
C LEU A 12 -5.06 48.11 25.65
N ALA A 13 -6.17 48.82 25.61
CA ALA A 13 -7.27 48.57 24.72
C ALA A 13 -6.85 48.76 23.23
N ALA A 14 -6.08 49.81 22.95
CA ALA A 14 -5.54 50.05 21.61
C ALA A 14 -4.57 48.94 21.14
N ILE A 15 -3.68 48.48 22.03
CA ILE A 15 -2.75 47.36 21.74
C ILE A 15 -3.55 46.09 21.49
N LEU A 16 -4.58 45.78 22.27
CA LEU A 16 -5.41 44.58 22.07
C LEU A 16 -6.12 44.61 20.70
N ILE A 17 -6.68 45.76 20.33
CA ILE A 17 -7.33 45.96 19.02
C ILE A 17 -6.32 45.77 17.89
N ILE A 18 -5.11 46.30 17.98
CA ILE A 18 -4.06 46.14 16.99
C ILE A 18 -3.66 44.66 16.88
N CYS A 19 -3.48 43.95 18.00
CA CYS A 19 -3.17 42.50 17.97
C CYS A 19 -4.29 41.67 17.33
N CYS A 20 -5.57 42.00 17.62
CA CYS A 20 -6.71 41.32 16.98
C CYS A 20 -6.77 41.60 15.48
N LEU A 21 -6.50 42.84 15.06
CA LEU A 21 -6.45 43.19 13.62
C LEU A 21 -5.29 42.48 12.89
N LEU A 22 -4.11 42.42 13.50
CA LEU A 22 -2.96 41.71 12.95
C LEU A 22 -3.22 40.20 12.86
N GLY A 23 -3.83 39.62 13.90
CA GLY A 23 -4.24 38.21 13.92
C GLY A 23 -5.30 37.92 12.84
N PHE A 24 -6.27 38.81 12.65
CA PHE A 24 -7.27 38.68 11.60
C PHE A 24 -6.67 38.77 10.18
N VAL A 25 -5.77 39.74 9.97
CA VAL A 25 -5.06 39.87 8.65
C VAL A 25 -4.19 38.64 8.39
N TRP A 26 -3.48 38.15 9.41
CA TRP A 26 -2.67 36.91 9.26
C TRP A 26 -3.55 35.69 8.96
N PHE A 27 -4.70 35.56 9.63
CA PHE A 27 -5.67 34.49 9.37
C PHE A 27 -6.23 34.59 7.95
N GLN A 28 -6.62 35.78 7.50
CA GLN A 28 -7.14 36.02 6.15
C GLN A 28 -6.07 35.71 5.07
N THR A 29 -4.82 36.16 5.28
CA THR A 29 -3.72 35.83 4.35
C THR A 29 -3.43 34.34 4.31
N LYS A 30 -3.50 33.63 5.44
CA LYS A 30 -3.33 32.19 5.47
C LYS A 30 -4.46 31.46 4.74
N VAL A 31 -5.71 31.89 4.95
CA VAL A 31 -6.88 31.30 4.25
C VAL A 31 -6.85 31.58 2.76
N VAL A 32 -6.46 32.80 2.35
CA VAL A 32 -6.32 33.16 0.91
C VAL A 32 -5.20 32.36 0.25
N ASN A 33 -4.04 32.21 0.90
CA ASN A 33 -2.93 31.41 0.39
C ASN A 33 -3.31 29.93 0.29
N THR A 34 -4.01 29.39 1.31
CA THR A 34 -4.49 27.99 1.25
C THR A 34 -5.49 27.76 0.10
N ARG A 35 -6.37 28.73 -0.17
CA ARG A 35 -7.29 28.67 -1.30
C ARG A 35 -6.59 28.84 -2.65
N ALA A 36 -5.60 29.74 -2.73
CA ALA A 36 -4.80 29.91 -3.94
C ALA A 36 -3.97 28.65 -4.26
N ASP A 37 -3.43 28.00 -3.22
CA ASP A 37 -2.72 26.73 -3.37
C ASP A 37 -3.66 25.58 -3.80
N GLU A 38 -4.92 25.56 -3.33
CA GLU A 38 -5.93 24.59 -3.79
C GLU A 38 -6.37 24.83 -5.24
N GLU A 39 -6.46 26.07 -5.69
CA GLU A 39 -6.78 26.42 -7.10
C GLU A 39 -5.62 26.12 -8.06
N ALA A 40 -4.40 26.04 -7.56
CA ALA A 40 -3.19 25.76 -8.36
C ALA A 40 -2.87 24.25 -8.51
N VAL A 41 -3.61 23.36 -7.84
CA VAL A 41 -3.37 21.92 -7.92
C VAL A 41 -4.12 21.32 -9.11
N PHE A 42 -3.39 20.61 -9.97
CA PHE A 42 -3.98 19.84 -11.06
C PHE A 42 -4.39 18.45 -10.56
N ILE A 43 -5.61 18.04 -10.89
CA ILE A 43 -6.11 16.69 -10.63
C ILE A 43 -6.26 15.99 -11.99
N PRO A 44 -5.52 14.91 -12.27
CA PRO A 44 -5.66 14.15 -13.51
C PRO A 44 -7.06 13.56 -13.66
N GLN A 45 -7.48 13.32 -14.91
CA GLN A 45 -8.75 12.66 -15.21
C GLN A 45 -8.81 11.28 -14.55
N ALA A 46 -9.98 10.92 -14.02
CA ALA A 46 -10.21 9.60 -13.45
C ALA A 46 -10.01 8.49 -14.49
N PRO A 47 -9.44 7.33 -14.09
CA PRO A 47 -9.39 6.16 -14.95
C PRO A 47 -10.80 5.63 -15.24
N ASP A 48 -11.00 5.11 -16.46
CA ASP A 48 -12.20 4.36 -16.82
C ASP A 48 -11.86 2.86 -16.79
N TYR A 49 -12.23 2.18 -15.73
CA TYR A 49 -11.90 0.78 -15.53
C TYR A 49 -12.68 -0.19 -16.43
N SER A 50 -13.68 0.28 -17.20
CA SER A 50 -14.30 -0.49 -18.28
C SER A 50 -13.37 -0.60 -19.50
N ASP A 51 -12.37 0.28 -19.62
CA ASP A 51 -11.32 0.21 -20.62
C ASP A 51 -10.22 -0.77 -20.18
N ALA A 52 -10.05 -1.87 -20.94
CA ALA A 52 -9.03 -2.87 -20.68
C ALA A 52 -7.59 -2.30 -20.64
N THR A 53 -7.34 -1.16 -21.28
CA THR A 53 -6.04 -0.49 -21.26
C THR A 53 -5.70 0.14 -19.91
N MET A 54 -6.65 0.23 -18.99
CA MET A 54 -6.45 0.67 -17.60
C MET A 54 -5.95 -0.45 -16.68
N TRP A 55 -5.65 -1.62 -17.22
CA TRP A 55 -5.22 -2.78 -16.47
C TRP A 55 -3.93 -3.39 -17.01
N VAL A 56 -3.12 -3.91 -16.12
CA VAL A 56 -2.09 -4.91 -16.44
C VAL A 56 -2.61 -6.25 -15.93
N THR A 57 -2.72 -7.23 -16.85
CA THR A 57 -3.21 -8.56 -16.52
C THR A 57 -2.20 -9.63 -16.92
N ALA A 58 -2.17 -10.74 -16.17
CA ALA A 58 -1.46 -11.94 -16.57
C ALA A 58 -2.32 -13.18 -16.28
N ASN A 59 -2.33 -14.13 -17.20
CA ASN A 59 -3.14 -15.35 -17.12
C ASN A 59 -4.64 -15.07 -16.86
N ALA A 60 -5.21 -14.00 -17.42
CA ALA A 60 -6.60 -13.61 -17.16
C ALA A 60 -7.62 -14.72 -17.48
N ASP A 61 -7.31 -15.55 -18.49
CA ASP A 61 -8.16 -16.67 -18.95
C ASP A 61 -7.74 -18.02 -18.35
N ALA A 62 -6.83 -18.04 -17.34
CA ALA A 62 -6.37 -19.29 -16.77
C ALA A 62 -7.53 -20.07 -16.12
N GLU A 63 -7.65 -21.32 -16.47
CA GLU A 63 -8.60 -22.26 -15.86
C GLU A 63 -7.98 -22.98 -14.66
N GLY A 64 -8.83 -23.71 -13.92
CA GLY A 64 -8.40 -24.53 -12.78
C GLY A 64 -8.28 -23.75 -11.48
N ASP A 65 -7.47 -24.24 -10.58
CA ASP A 65 -7.53 -23.95 -9.12
C ASP A 65 -6.59 -22.84 -8.65
N GLY A 66 -6.04 -22.00 -9.53
CA GLY A 66 -5.30 -20.82 -9.13
C GLY A 66 -6.16 -19.78 -8.36
N ALA A 67 -5.54 -18.84 -7.69
CA ALA A 67 -6.20 -17.71 -7.08
C ALA A 67 -6.43 -16.59 -8.11
N ASP A 68 -7.37 -15.69 -7.80
CA ASP A 68 -7.47 -14.40 -8.44
C ASP A 68 -6.74 -13.37 -7.58
N ILE A 69 -5.70 -12.76 -8.14
CA ILE A 69 -4.86 -11.77 -7.46
C ILE A 69 -5.25 -10.37 -7.93
N PHE A 70 -5.63 -9.51 -7.00
CA PHE A 70 -5.78 -8.08 -7.23
C PHE A 70 -4.59 -7.35 -6.59
N TYR A 71 -3.75 -6.75 -7.43
CA TYR A 71 -2.49 -6.15 -7.01
C TYR A 71 -2.48 -4.62 -7.18
N MET A 72 -2.03 -3.90 -6.16
CA MET A 72 -1.82 -2.45 -6.20
C MET A 72 -0.34 -2.10 -6.19
N VAL A 73 0.08 -1.40 -7.23
CA VAL A 73 1.48 -0.94 -7.39
C VAL A 73 1.81 0.16 -6.38
N SER A 74 3.11 0.31 -6.10
CA SER A 74 3.64 1.39 -5.27
C SER A 74 3.67 2.74 -5.97
N THR A 75 4.22 3.75 -5.31
CA THR A 75 4.44 5.10 -5.81
C THR A 75 5.67 5.14 -6.71
N TRP A 76 5.51 5.66 -7.93
CA TRP A 76 6.58 5.74 -8.94
C TRP A 76 6.75 7.13 -9.56
N GLU A 77 5.92 8.09 -9.17
CA GLU A 77 5.98 9.44 -9.70
C GLU A 77 6.38 10.45 -8.63
N GLU A 78 7.10 11.48 -9.05
CA GLU A 78 7.37 12.68 -8.28
C GLU A 78 6.31 13.74 -8.58
N ASP A 79 6.22 14.79 -7.74
CA ASP A 79 5.41 15.96 -8.03
C ASP A 79 5.84 16.55 -9.37
N TRP A 80 4.89 16.86 -10.23
CA TRP A 80 5.12 17.40 -11.54
C TRP A 80 4.24 18.61 -11.84
N THR A 81 4.57 19.36 -12.89
CA THR A 81 3.87 20.57 -13.24
C THR A 81 3.32 20.47 -14.66
N THR A 82 2.06 20.86 -14.83
CA THR A 82 1.41 20.97 -16.15
C THR A 82 2.00 22.12 -16.96
N GLU A 83 1.72 22.16 -18.28
CA GLU A 83 2.19 23.22 -19.16
C GLU A 83 1.68 24.62 -18.74
N ASP A 84 0.50 24.70 -18.11
CA ASP A 84 -0.09 25.92 -17.59
C ASP A 84 0.38 26.27 -16.16
N GLY A 85 1.36 25.54 -15.62
CA GLY A 85 2.05 25.85 -14.37
C GLY A 85 1.39 25.32 -13.09
N ARG A 86 0.33 24.48 -13.19
CA ARG A 86 -0.29 23.87 -12.02
C ARG A 86 0.51 22.66 -11.54
N VAL A 87 0.68 22.53 -10.23
CA VAL A 87 1.35 21.37 -9.61
C VAL A 87 0.38 20.21 -9.53
N CYS A 88 0.87 19.01 -9.81
CA CYS A 88 0.14 17.76 -9.63
C CYS A 88 0.85 16.85 -8.64
N HIS A 89 0.10 16.30 -7.70
CA HIS A 89 0.54 15.37 -6.66
C HIS A 89 0.10 13.93 -6.92
N TYR A 90 -0.25 13.60 -8.16
CA TYR A 90 -0.79 12.31 -8.55
C TYR A 90 -0.21 11.84 -9.88
N ALA A 91 -0.06 10.53 -10.03
CA ALA A 91 0.20 9.96 -11.34
C ALA A 91 -0.97 10.25 -12.28
N ASP A 92 -0.67 10.59 -13.53
CA ASP A 92 -1.66 10.69 -14.58
C ASP A 92 -1.71 9.38 -15.38
N VAL A 93 -2.76 8.60 -15.17
CA VAL A 93 -2.94 7.30 -15.82
C VAL A 93 -3.17 7.39 -17.33
N TRP A 94 -3.44 8.59 -17.85
CA TRP A 94 -3.56 8.86 -19.29
C TRP A 94 -2.23 9.27 -19.93
N ASN A 95 -1.22 9.60 -19.08
CA ASN A 95 0.13 9.89 -19.53
C ASN A 95 0.90 8.56 -19.74
N VAL A 96 1.36 8.34 -20.97
CA VAL A 96 2.07 7.09 -21.34
C VAL A 96 3.31 6.86 -20.47
N ARG A 97 4.10 7.90 -20.15
CA ARG A 97 5.31 7.76 -19.33
C ARG A 97 4.99 7.30 -17.91
N HIS A 98 3.94 7.87 -17.28
CA HIS A 98 3.53 7.44 -15.94
C HIS A 98 3.05 6.00 -15.95
N ARG A 99 2.30 5.58 -16.99
CA ARG A 99 1.87 4.18 -17.16
C ARG A 99 3.04 3.23 -17.38
N GLU A 100 4.04 3.62 -18.17
CA GLU A 100 5.23 2.78 -18.43
C GLU A 100 6.00 2.46 -17.14
N HIS A 101 6.13 3.44 -16.23
CA HIS A 101 6.75 3.21 -14.93
C HIS A 101 5.94 2.21 -14.11
N MET A 102 4.64 2.43 -13.96
CA MET A 102 3.74 1.50 -13.24
C MET A 102 3.77 0.11 -13.87
N ALA A 103 3.62 0.01 -15.19
CA ALA A 103 3.59 -1.26 -15.91
C ALA A 103 4.87 -2.08 -15.70
N ARG A 104 6.03 -1.42 -15.72
CA ARG A 104 7.32 -2.08 -15.50
C ARG A 104 7.36 -2.79 -14.15
N GLU A 105 6.95 -2.12 -13.12
CA GLU A 105 6.97 -2.67 -11.76
C GLU A 105 5.86 -3.71 -11.54
N ILE A 106 4.67 -3.46 -12.07
CA ILE A 106 3.57 -4.43 -12.04
C ILE A 106 3.98 -5.73 -12.74
N ASN A 107 4.59 -5.66 -13.93
CA ASN A 107 5.01 -6.84 -14.68
C ASN A 107 6.08 -7.67 -13.95
N LYS A 108 7.00 -7.03 -13.21
CA LYS A 108 7.96 -7.76 -12.38
C LYS A 108 7.26 -8.55 -11.27
N VAL A 109 6.23 -7.98 -10.64
CA VAL A 109 5.44 -8.65 -9.61
C VAL A 109 4.56 -9.74 -10.23
N ALA A 110 3.90 -9.45 -11.35
CA ALA A 110 3.11 -10.44 -12.08
C ALA A 110 3.94 -11.67 -12.44
N ALA A 111 5.21 -11.48 -12.79
CA ALA A 111 6.11 -12.56 -13.17
C ALA A 111 6.26 -13.65 -12.09
N TYR A 112 6.25 -13.31 -10.80
CA TYR A 112 6.34 -14.32 -9.74
C TYR A 112 4.99 -14.66 -9.08
N MET A 113 4.04 -13.71 -8.99
CA MET A 113 2.74 -13.99 -8.38
C MET A 113 1.81 -14.81 -9.27
N SER A 114 1.92 -14.67 -10.61
CA SER A 114 1.07 -15.38 -11.56
C SER A 114 1.63 -16.71 -12.07
N HIS A 115 2.92 -17.00 -11.80
CA HIS A 115 3.56 -18.23 -12.28
C HIS A 115 3.26 -19.44 -11.39
N GLU A 116 3.28 -20.62 -12.03
CA GLU A 116 3.38 -21.90 -11.35
C GLU A 116 4.80 -22.06 -10.78
N HIS A 117 4.91 -22.67 -9.60
CA HIS A 117 6.19 -23.14 -9.12
C HIS A 117 6.70 -24.28 -10.05
N PRO A 118 8.00 -24.32 -10.42
CA PRO A 118 8.54 -25.35 -11.32
C PRO A 118 8.26 -26.80 -10.90
N GLU A 119 8.14 -27.05 -9.57
CA GLU A 119 7.85 -28.37 -9.00
C GLU A 119 6.40 -28.83 -9.22
N SER A 120 5.48 -27.95 -9.63
CA SER A 120 4.08 -28.32 -9.90
C SER A 120 3.78 -28.66 -11.35
N SER A 121 4.75 -28.46 -12.23
CA SER A 121 4.58 -28.63 -13.69
C SER A 121 5.05 -29.99 -14.23
N GLU A 122 5.22 -31.03 -13.40
CA GLU A 122 5.62 -32.34 -13.89
C GLU A 122 4.69 -32.91 -15.00
N ASN A 123 3.46 -32.39 -15.13
CA ASN A 123 2.50 -32.82 -16.16
C ASN A 123 2.07 -31.74 -17.17
N GLY A 124 2.54 -30.50 -17.06
CA GLY A 124 2.32 -29.44 -18.07
C GLY A 124 0.84 -29.10 -18.39
N ASP A 125 -0.10 -29.44 -17.51
CA ASP A 125 -1.53 -29.34 -17.76
C ASP A 125 -2.14 -27.94 -17.44
N GLY A 126 -1.29 -26.97 -17.08
CA GLY A 126 -1.70 -25.58 -16.83
C GLY A 126 -2.63 -25.37 -15.63
N LYS A 127 -2.88 -26.43 -14.86
CA LYS A 127 -3.73 -26.36 -13.67
C LYS A 127 -3.03 -25.58 -12.56
N GLY A 128 -3.74 -24.63 -11.97
CA GLY A 128 -3.27 -23.89 -10.81
C GLY A 128 -2.60 -22.55 -11.09
N LYS A 129 -2.68 -22.01 -12.31
CA LYS A 129 -2.21 -20.64 -12.60
C LYS A 129 -3.07 -19.60 -11.90
N ASN A 130 -2.41 -18.67 -11.24
CA ASN A 130 -3.09 -17.52 -10.69
C ASN A 130 -3.46 -16.54 -11.82
N ARG A 131 -4.67 -15.99 -11.78
CA ARG A 131 -5.02 -14.81 -12.58
C ARG A 131 -4.55 -13.57 -11.85
N PHE A 132 -3.86 -12.70 -12.55
CA PHE A 132 -3.29 -11.48 -11.97
C PHE A 132 -3.92 -10.26 -12.63
N HIS A 133 -4.40 -9.33 -11.80
CA HIS A 133 -5.05 -8.10 -12.23
C HIS A 133 -4.50 -6.92 -11.41
N ALA A 134 -3.99 -5.91 -12.09
CA ALA A 134 -3.48 -4.70 -11.47
C ALA A 134 -3.99 -3.47 -12.21
N PRO A 135 -4.83 -2.63 -11.60
CA PRO A 135 -5.30 -1.40 -12.21
C PRO A 135 -4.21 -0.33 -12.20
N TYR A 136 -4.18 0.50 -13.24
CA TYR A 136 -3.55 1.81 -13.14
C TYR A 136 -4.45 2.73 -12.32
N TYR A 137 -3.90 3.43 -11.35
CA TYR A 137 -4.65 4.36 -10.52
C TYR A 137 -3.84 5.63 -10.28
N ARG A 138 -4.51 6.73 -9.95
CA ARG A 138 -3.86 8.01 -9.67
C ARG A 138 -3.17 7.96 -8.30
N HIS A 139 -2.13 7.12 -8.19
CA HIS A 139 -1.37 7.04 -6.96
C HIS A 139 -0.78 8.40 -6.59
N ALA A 140 -0.71 8.71 -5.30
CA ALA A 140 -0.07 9.93 -4.82
C ALA A 140 1.43 9.86 -5.07
N THR A 141 2.03 11.01 -5.37
CA THR A 141 3.46 11.14 -5.61
C THR A 141 4.29 10.89 -4.35
N ILE A 142 5.59 10.66 -4.52
CA ILE A 142 6.47 10.26 -3.43
C ILE A 142 6.60 11.36 -2.36
N GLU A 143 6.50 12.63 -2.75
CA GLU A 143 6.50 13.78 -1.84
C GLU A 143 5.37 13.72 -0.81
N THR A 144 4.26 13.06 -1.15
CA THR A 144 3.17 12.81 -0.19
C THR A 144 3.63 12.05 1.05
N PHE A 145 4.48 11.04 0.85
CA PHE A 145 5.00 10.20 1.95
C PHE A 145 6.18 10.82 2.69
N MET A 146 6.78 11.88 2.13
CA MET A 146 7.79 12.70 2.80
C MET A 146 7.17 13.73 3.75
N MET A 147 5.85 13.90 3.72
CA MET A 147 5.14 14.77 4.66
C MET A 147 5.15 14.15 6.07
N HIS A 148 5.47 14.94 7.08
CA HIS A 148 5.55 14.47 8.48
C HIS A 148 4.19 14.45 9.18
N SER A 149 3.07 14.46 8.44
CA SER A 149 1.70 14.50 8.95
C SER A 149 0.86 13.38 8.38
N GLU A 150 0.43 12.47 9.24
CA GLU A 150 -0.49 11.37 8.87
C GLU A 150 -1.79 11.89 8.24
N ASP A 151 -2.36 12.97 8.77
CA ASP A 151 -3.59 13.57 8.22
C ASP A 151 -3.38 14.13 6.82
N SER A 152 -2.21 14.71 6.55
CA SER A 152 -1.85 15.20 5.21
C SER A 152 -1.66 14.06 4.22
N ILE A 153 -0.97 12.98 4.62
CA ILE A 153 -0.82 11.77 3.80
C ILE A 153 -2.19 11.17 3.51
N ARG A 154 -3.03 10.99 4.53
CA ARG A 154 -4.39 10.46 4.39
C ARG A 154 -5.25 11.33 3.46
N SER A 155 -5.15 12.64 3.59
CA SER A 155 -5.89 13.57 2.72
C SER A 155 -5.48 13.43 1.25
N ARG A 156 -4.18 13.41 0.95
CA ARG A 156 -3.67 13.25 -0.42
C ARG A 156 -3.93 11.88 -1.01
N THR A 157 -3.78 10.80 -0.24
CA THR A 157 -4.03 9.44 -0.74
C THR A 157 -5.51 9.11 -0.96
N ARG A 158 -6.43 9.93 -0.47
CA ARG A 158 -7.89 9.70 -0.60
C ARG A 158 -8.34 9.55 -2.06
N LEU A 159 -7.75 10.31 -2.99
CA LEU A 159 -8.08 10.20 -4.41
C LEU A 159 -7.67 8.84 -4.97
N ALA A 160 -6.44 8.43 -4.68
CA ALA A 160 -5.90 7.12 -5.07
C ALA A 160 -6.74 5.97 -4.51
N MET A 161 -7.17 6.07 -3.25
CA MET A 161 -8.00 5.03 -2.63
C MET A 161 -9.40 4.93 -3.27
N ARG A 162 -10.00 6.03 -3.70
CA ARG A 162 -11.25 6.00 -4.48
C ARG A 162 -11.09 5.29 -5.81
N ASP A 163 -9.98 5.53 -6.52
CA ASP A 163 -9.69 4.83 -7.77
C ASP A 163 -9.54 3.32 -7.53
N VAL A 164 -8.77 2.94 -6.50
CA VAL A 164 -8.56 1.53 -6.15
C VAL A 164 -9.87 0.84 -5.79
N CYS A 165 -10.74 1.46 -4.98
CA CYS A 165 -12.05 0.90 -4.65
C CYS A 165 -12.92 0.72 -5.91
N ALA A 166 -12.98 1.72 -6.79
CA ALA A 166 -13.75 1.63 -8.04
C ALA A 166 -13.24 0.51 -8.97
N ALA A 167 -11.91 0.37 -9.08
CA ALA A 167 -11.31 -0.74 -9.83
C ALA A 167 -11.65 -2.09 -9.22
N PHE A 168 -11.56 -2.19 -7.90
CA PHE A 168 -11.87 -3.43 -7.18
C PHE A 168 -13.34 -3.83 -7.31
N ASP A 169 -14.26 -2.88 -7.19
CA ASP A 169 -15.70 -3.15 -7.32
C ASP A 169 -16.03 -3.73 -8.71
N LEU A 170 -15.43 -3.19 -9.77
CA LEU A 170 -15.58 -3.74 -11.12
C LEU A 170 -14.95 -5.13 -11.25
N PHE A 171 -13.73 -5.31 -10.76
CA PHE A 171 -13.05 -6.60 -10.74
C PHE A 171 -13.88 -7.65 -10.00
N GLN A 172 -14.38 -7.33 -8.80
CA GLN A 172 -15.20 -8.23 -7.97
C GLN A 172 -16.51 -8.61 -8.66
N ALA A 173 -17.14 -7.67 -9.39
CA ALA A 173 -18.37 -7.93 -10.14
C ALA A 173 -18.17 -8.87 -11.35
N GLN A 174 -16.94 -8.98 -11.88
CA GLN A 174 -16.62 -9.73 -13.09
C GLN A 174 -15.88 -11.03 -12.84
N ARG A 175 -15.22 -11.18 -11.67
CA ARG A 175 -14.40 -12.35 -11.38
C ARG A 175 -15.25 -13.59 -11.08
N ASP A 176 -14.62 -14.75 -11.22
CA ASP A 176 -15.16 -16.02 -10.75
C ASP A 176 -15.02 -16.12 -9.23
N THR A 177 -16.12 -15.96 -8.50
CA THR A 177 -16.14 -15.98 -7.03
C THR A 177 -15.90 -17.37 -6.42
N THR A 178 -15.81 -18.43 -7.23
CA THR A 178 -15.42 -19.77 -6.78
C THR A 178 -13.91 -19.92 -6.59
N ARG A 179 -13.13 -18.98 -7.16
CA ARG A 179 -11.69 -18.91 -7.00
C ARG A 179 -11.32 -18.11 -5.75
N PRO A 180 -10.29 -18.54 -4.98
CA PRO A 180 -9.84 -17.76 -3.83
C PRO A 180 -9.33 -16.38 -4.25
N LEU A 181 -9.68 -15.36 -3.48
CA LEU A 181 -9.21 -13.99 -3.66
C LEU A 181 -7.90 -13.76 -2.91
N ILE A 182 -6.94 -13.15 -3.57
CA ILE A 182 -5.73 -12.59 -2.97
C ILE A 182 -5.73 -11.08 -3.21
N LEU A 183 -5.60 -10.30 -2.15
CA LEU A 183 -5.28 -8.87 -2.24
C LEU A 183 -3.79 -8.70 -1.98
N ALA A 184 -3.08 -7.93 -2.79
CA ALA A 184 -1.67 -7.68 -2.57
C ALA A 184 -1.28 -6.27 -2.98
N GLY A 185 -0.33 -5.68 -2.29
CA GLY A 185 0.19 -4.35 -2.64
C GLY A 185 1.45 -4.01 -1.86
N PHE A 186 2.28 -3.18 -2.47
CA PHE A 186 3.55 -2.75 -1.91
C PHE A 186 3.55 -1.23 -1.65
N SER A 187 4.06 -0.81 -0.50
CA SER A 187 4.18 0.60 -0.09
C SER A 187 2.81 1.29 -0.14
N GLN A 188 2.57 2.29 -1.00
CA GLN A 188 1.22 2.86 -1.18
C GLN A 188 0.19 1.80 -1.61
N GLY A 189 0.61 0.77 -2.36
CA GLY A 189 -0.23 -0.39 -2.64
C GLY A 189 -0.58 -1.17 -1.37
N GLY A 190 0.33 -1.24 -0.40
CA GLY A 190 0.05 -1.81 0.93
C GLY A 190 -1.00 -1.01 1.71
N LEU A 191 -0.92 0.33 1.69
CA LEU A 191 -1.99 1.20 2.18
C LEU A 191 -3.32 0.87 1.49
N ALA A 192 -3.31 0.70 0.16
CA ALA A 192 -4.51 0.39 -0.61
C ALA A 192 -5.11 -0.97 -0.20
N VAL A 193 -4.31 -1.99 0.13
CA VAL A 193 -4.81 -3.26 0.68
C VAL A 193 -5.55 -3.04 1.99
N VAL A 194 -4.99 -2.23 2.91
CA VAL A 194 -5.64 -1.91 4.19
C VAL A 194 -6.99 -1.22 3.95
N GLU A 195 -7.04 -0.27 3.02
CA GLU A 195 -8.29 0.44 2.70
C GLU A 195 -9.31 -0.49 2.01
N LEU A 196 -8.88 -1.40 1.12
CA LEU A 196 -9.76 -2.40 0.53
C LEU A 196 -10.34 -3.36 1.58
N LEU A 197 -9.56 -3.79 2.57
CA LEU A 197 -10.09 -4.62 3.68
C LEU A 197 -11.18 -3.91 4.49
N LYS A 198 -11.13 -2.58 4.56
CA LYS A 198 -12.20 -1.75 5.17
C LYS A 198 -13.39 -1.55 4.24
N HIS A 199 -13.18 -1.61 2.93
CA HIS A 199 -14.19 -1.38 1.89
C HIS A 199 -15.04 -2.62 1.59
N ILE A 200 -14.44 -3.82 1.56
CA ILE A 200 -15.12 -5.05 1.18
C ILE A 200 -16.19 -5.46 2.21
N ASP A 201 -17.25 -6.11 1.71
CA ASP A 201 -18.29 -6.68 2.55
C ASP A 201 -17.93 -8.09 3.07
N ASP A 202 -18.79 -8.64 3.92
CA ASP A 202 -18.59 -9.96 4.51
C ASP A 202 -18.66 -11.10 3.48
N GLU A 203 -19.34 -10.91 2.37
CA GLU A 203 -19.43 -11.90 1.29
C GLU A 203 -18.11 -11.97 0.52
N THR A 204 -17.57 -10.85 0.13
CA THR A 204 -16.26 -10.72 -0.49
C THR A 204 -15.15 -11.21 0.44
N TYR A 205 -15.23 -10.86 1.74
CA TYR A 205 -14.27 -11.32 2.73
C TYR A 205 -14.24 -12.86 2.87
N ARG A 206 -15.37 -13.56 2.75
CA ARG A 206 -15.38 -15.04 2.75
C ARG A 206 -14.61 -15.67 1.58
N GLN A 207 -14.41 -14.93 0.50
CA GLN A 207 -13.63 -15.35 -0.65
C GLN A 207 -12.13 -15.10 -0.47
N LEU A 208 -11.73 -14.30 0.53
CA LEU A 208 -10.35 -13.91 0.76
C LEU A 208 -9.52 -15.08 1.30
N ALA A 209 -8.53 -15.52 0.55
CA ALA A 209 -7.51 -16.42 1.06
C ALA A 209 -6.48 -15.65 1.89
N ALA A 210 -5.98 -14.53 1.38
CA ALA A 210 -5.05 -13.67 2.12
C ALA A 210 -4.97 -12.26 1.56
N ALA A 211 -4.57 -11.31 2.41
CA ALA A 211 -4.23 -9.94 2.04
C ALA A 211 -2.76 -9.67 2.39
N TYR A 212 -1.95 -9.27 1.40
CA TYR A 212 -0.52 -9.00 1.54
C TYR A 212 -0.27 -7.50 1.58
N VAL A 213 0.01 -6.98 2.77
CA VAL A 213 0.40 -5.58 3.05
C VAL A 213 1.92 -5.53 3.13
N LEU A 214 2.56 -5.25 2.01
CA LEU A 214 4.01 -5.28 1.89
C LEU A 214 4.58 -3.87 2.01
N GLY A 215 5.56 -3.67 2.88
CA GLY A 215 6.22 -2.37 3.03
C GLY A 215 5.29 -1.25 3.49
N TYR A 216 4.23 -1.57 4.23
CA TYR A 216 3.34 -0.60 4.85
C TYR A 216 2.92 -1.08 6.24
N LYS A 217 2.36 -0.18 7.04
CA LYS A 217 1.89 -0.50 8.40
C LYS A 217 0.43 -0.95 8.42
N VAL A 218 0.11 -1.76 9.41
CA VAL A 218 -1.24 -2.01 9.90
C VAL A 218 -1.28 -1.51 11.34
N THR A 219 -2.11 -0.52 11.63
CA THR A 219 -2.15 0.11 12.95
C THR A 219 -3.13 -0.61 13.90
N PRO A 220 -3.02 -0.41 15.24
CA PRO A 220 -4.03 -0.89 16.17
C PRO A 220 -5.43 -0.35 15.86
N GLU A 221 -5.54 0.89 15.36
CA GLU A 221 -6.81 1.48 14.96
C GLU A 221 -7.43 0.73 13.78
N ASP A 222 -6.63 0.32 12.80
CA ASP A 222 -7.11 -0.48 11.66
C ASP A 222 -7.74 -1.80 12.12
N THR A 223 -7.09 -2.51 13.05
CA THR A 223 -7.58 -3.78 13.58
C THR A 223 -8.81 -3.63 14.47
N LEU A 224 -8.91 -2.53 15.22
CA LEU A 224 -10.07 -2.24 16.06
C LEU A 224 -11.31 -1.87 15.23
N ASN A 225 -11.11 -1.12 14.14
CA ASN A 225 -12.20 -0.58 13.34
C ASN A 225 -12.63 -1.48 12.18
N CYS A 226 -11.84 -2.50 11.84
CA CYS A 226 -12.14 -3.42 10.75
C CYS A 226 -11.93 -4.89 11.14
N LYS A 227 -13.03 -5.65 11.24
CA LYS A 227 -13.04 -7.09 11.56
C LYS A 227 -12.38 -7.97 10.49
N HIS A 228 -12.18 -7.45 9.28
CA HIS A 228 -11.54 -8.15 8.17
C HIS A 228 -10.00 -8.10 8.24
N ILE A 229 -9.45 -7.21 9.07
CA ILE A 229 -8.00 -7.10 9.28
C ILE A 229 -7.60 -8.02 10.44
N LYS A 230 -7.06 -9.19 10.12
CA LYS A 230 -6.65 -10.21 11.09
C LYS A 230 -5.22 -10.65 10.82
N ALA A 231 -4.34 -10.55 11.82
CA ALA A 231 -2.95 -10.94 11.68
C ALA A 231 -2.80 -12.43 11.31
N ALA A 232 -1.97 -12.73 10.32
CA ALA A 232 -1.55 -14.09 10.04
C ALA A 232 -0.73 -14.66 11.21
N GLN A 233 -0.93 -15.95 11.53
CA GLN A 233 -0.27 -16.65 12.62
C GLN A 233 0.66 -17.78 12.13
N GLY A 234 0.55 -18.13 10.84
CA GLY A 234 1.34 -19.20 10.24
C GLY A 234 1.28 -19.17 8.72
N GLU A 235 1.73 -20.26 8.10
CA GLU A 235 1.85 -20.39 6.64
C GLU A 235 0.49 -20.64 5.95
N THR A 236 -0.47 -21.30 6.62
CA THR A 236 -1.67 -21.90 6.00
C THR A 236 -3.00 -21.29 6.44
N ASP A 237 -3.01 -20.35 7.36
CA ASP A 237 -4.25 -19.68 7.79
C ASP A 237 -4.80 -18.81 6.67
N THR A 238 -6.12 -18.67 6.60
CA THR A 238 -6.84 -18.00 5.51
C THR A 238 -7.75 -16.90 6.04
N GLY A 239 -8.10 -15.93 5.20
CA GLY A 239 -8.82 -14.73 5.60
C GLY A 239 -7.98 -13.85 6.52
N VAL A 240 -6.66 -13.79 6.29
CA VAL A 240 -5.70 -13.11 7.16
C VAL A 240 -4.92 -12.04 6.40
N THR A 241 -4.34 -11.14 7.17
CA THR A 241 -3.44 -10.08 6.69
C THR A 241 -2.00 -10.47 6.98
N ILE A 242 -1.21 -10.60 5.92
CA ILE A 242 0.24 -10.73 5.96
C ILE A 242 0.82 -9.32 5.91
N CYS A 243 1.55 -8.93 6.93
CA CYS A 243 2.20 -7.63 6.99
C CYS A 243 3.67 -7.81 7.33
N TYR A 244 4.54 -7.17 6.59
CA TYR A 244 5.94 -7.04 6.96
C TYR A 244 6.56 -5.76 6.37
N ASN A 245 7.55 -5.27 7.07
CA ASN A 245 8.43 -4.16 6.70
C ASN A 245 9.85 -4.59 7.05
N THR A 246 10.84 -4.22 6.25
CA THR A 246 12.20 -4.75 6.35
C THR A 246 13.22 -3.64 6.53
N VAL A 247 14.08 -3.80 7.54
CA VAL A 247 15.18 -2.88 7.84
C VAL A 247 16.46 -3.65 8.14
N LYS A 248 17.62 -3.02 7.99
CA LYS A 248 18.90 -3.57 8.47
C LYS A 248 19.09 -3.41 9.98
N ASP A 249 18.44 -2.42 10.57
CA ASP A 249 18.51 -2.08 11.99
C ASP A 249 17.26 -1.28 12.33
N VAL A 250 16.69 -1.46 13.50
CA VAL A 250 15.48 -0.76 13.96
C VAL A 250 15.58 0.77 13.92
N LYS A 251 16.78 1.32 13.95
CA LYS A 251 17.02 2.77 13.79
C LYS A 251 16.66 3.31 12.40
N TYR A 252 16.46 2.43 11.41
CA TYR A 252 16.04 2.80 10.06
C TYR A 252 14.53 2.70 9.85
N ILE A 253 13.76 2.43 10.90
CA ILE A 253 12.28 2.41 10.81
C ILE A 253 11.80 3.80 10.41
N GLN A 254 11.14 3.89 9.25
CA GLN A 254 10.58 5.13 8.75
C GLN A 254 9.24 5.44 9.44
N PRO A 255 8.87 6.73 9.62
CA PRO A 255 7.59 7.10 10.23
C PRO A 255 6.37 6.47 9.54
N VAL A 256 6.44 6.31 8.21
CA VAL A 256 5.36 5.72 7.40
C VAL A 256 5.08 4.25 7.74
N ILE A 257 6.06 3.53 8.31
CA ILE A 257 5.91 2.13 8.75
C ILE A 257 5.95 1.98 10.28
N ALA A 258 6.28 3.04 11.00
CA ALA A 258 6.25 3.02 12.45
C ALA A 258 4.83 2.73 12.98
N ALA A 259 4.74 2.17 14.17
CA ALA A 259 3.49 1.81 14.83
C ALA A 259 2.66 0.71 14.12
N THR A 260 3.28 -0.14 13.29
CA THR A 260 2.62 -1.38 12.85
C THR A 260 2.38 -2.31 14.05
N CYS A 261 1.20 -2.92 14.13
CA CYS A 261 0.83 -3.79 15.26
C CYS A 261 0.87 -5.28 14.92
N MET A 262 1.29 -5.63 13.72
CA MET A 262 1.46 -7.01 13.29
C MET A 262 2.64 -7.17 12.35
N GLY A 263 3.25 -8.33 12.38
CA GLY A 263 4.32 -8.73 11.48
C GLY A 263 4.44 -10.24 11.40
N ILE A 264 4.85 -10.75 10.26
CA ILE A 264 5.17 -12.16 10.05
C ILE A 264 6.42 -12.28 9.18
N ASN A 265 7.30 -13.22 9.51
CA ASN A 265 8.50 -13.46 8.71
C ASN A 265 8.14 -14.32 7.49
N PRO A 266 8.23 -13.81 6.24
CA PRO A 266 7.82 -14.57 5.05
C PRO A 266 8.75 -15.74 4.70
N VAL A 267 9.90 -15.86 5.36
CA VAL A 267 10.85 -16.96 5.11
C VAL A 267 10.47 -18.23 5.88
N ASN A 268 9.98 -18.09 7.13
CA ASN A 268 9.58 -19.23 7.98
C ASN A 268 8.12 -19.17 8.45
N TRP A 269 7.38 -18.14 8.07
CA TRP A 269 5.98 -17.89 8.43
C TRP A 269 5.69 -17.89 9.92
N ARG A 270 6.64 -17.36 10.71
CA ARG A 270 6.53 -17.22 12.16
C ARG A 270 6.33 -15.76 12.56
N THR A 271 5.66 -15.58 13.70
CA THR A 271 5.36 -14.27 14.31
C THR A 271 6.24 -13.99 15.56
N ASP A 272 7.22 -14.84 15.83
CA ASP A 272 8.20 -14.68 16.89
C ASP A 272 9.61 -14.31 16.32
N ALA A 273 10.57 -14.14 17.21
CA ALA A 273 11.95 -13.79 16.88
C ALA A 273 12.80 -14.96 16.36
N THR A 274 12.19 -16.07 15.93
CA THR A 274 12.95 -17.20 15.36
C THR A 274 13.59 -16.76 14.03
N PRO A 275 14.93 -16.78 13.92
CA PRO A 275 15.61 -16.39 12.68
C PRO A 275 15.32 -17.41 11.57
N ALA A 276 15.36 -16.92 10.32
CA ALA A 276 15.29 -17.75 9.13
C ALA A 276 16.39 -17.37 8.15
N THR A 277 16.89 -18.33 7.39
CA THR A 277 17.91 -18.11 6.36
C THR A 277 17.25 -18.02 4.99
N LEU A 278 17.58 -16.96 4.25
CA LEU A 278 17.17 -16.73 2.88
C LEU A 278 18.41 -16.73 1.99
N HIS A 279 18.36 -17.43 0.86
CA HIS A 279 19.46 -17.54 -0.12
C HIS A 279 20.83 -17.90 0.53
N ASP A 280 20.80 -18.80 1.51
CA ASP A 280 21.96 -19.36 2.24
C ASP A 280 22.79 -18.34 3.06
N THR A 281 22.66 -17.05 2.82
CA THR A 281 23.53 -16.00 3.39
C THR A 281 22.80 -14.91 4.15
N ILE A 282 21.50 -14.72 3.89
CA ILE A 282 20.72 -13.64 4.47
C ILE A 282 19.94 -14.19 5.66
N THR A 283 20.13 -13.61 6.83
CA THR A 283 19.32 -13.94 8.01
C THR A 283 18.22 -12.92 8.18
N VAL A 284 16.98 -13.38 8.30
CA VAL A 284 15.77 -12.58 8.50
C VAL A 284 15.16 -12.92 9.85
N THR A 285 15.00 -11.92 10.71
CA THR A 285 14.44 -12.08 12.06
C THR A 285 13.34 -11.04 12.28
N LEU A 286 12.15 -11.49 12.69
CA LEU A 286 11.08 -10.56 13.10
C LEU A 286 11.42 -9.97 14.48
N SER A 287 11.37 -8.65 14.60
CA SER A 287 11.40 -7.96 15.89
C SER A 287 10.00 -7.97 16.52
N PRO A 288 9.77 -8.65 17.64
CA PRO A 288 8.45 -8.65 18.29
C PRO A 288 8.04 -7.28 18.86
N GLU A 289 9.02 -6.44 19.19
CA GLU A 289 8.79 -5.09 19.73
C GLU A 289 8.27 -4.12 18.68
N TYR A 290 8.85 -4.18 17.46
CA TYR A 290 8.54 -3.23 16.38
C TYR A 290 7.72 -3.83 15.25
N HIS A 291 7.47 -5.14 15.26
CA HIS A 291 6.79 -5.89 14.19
C HIS A 291 7.41 -5.69 12.80
N VAL A 292 8.72 -5.46 12.73
CA VAL A 292 9.50 -5.33 11.49
C VAL A 292 10.53 -6.44 11.36
N LEU A 293 10.91 -6.77 10.13
CA LEU A 293 11.96 -7.72 9.84
C LEU A 293 13.32 -7.00 9.91
N VAL A 294 14.23 -7.56 10.69
CA VAL A 294 15.63 -7.15 10.74
C VAL A 294 16.44 -8.13 9.92
N VAL A 295 17.19 -7.61 8.93
CA VAL A 295 17.94 -8.41 7.95
C VAL A 295 19.44 -8.21 8.13
N SER A 296 20.18 -9.29 8.22
CA SER A 296 21.64 -9.31 8.19
C SER A 296 22.16 -10.16 7.03
N GLY A 297 23.38 -9.90 6.58
CA GLY A 297 23.97 -10.58 5.42
C GLY A 297 23.52 -10.01 4.06
N TYR A 298 22.71 -8.95 4.04
CA TYR A 298 22.23 -8.27 2.83
C TYR A 298 22.58 -6.78 2.89
N SER A 299 23.20 -6.25 1.85
CA SER A 299 23.65 -4.85 1.83
C SER A 299 22.56 -3.87 1.46
N GLY A 300 21.66 -4.25 0.55
CA GLY A 300 20.70 -3.36 -0.11
C GLY A 300 21.37 -2.28 -0.97
N ALA A 301 22.65 -2.41 -1.28
CA ALA A 301 23.45 -1.39 -1.98
C ALA A 301 22.99 -1.18 -3.44
N GLU A 302 22.31 -2.15 -4.04
CA GLU A 302 21.70 -2.06 -5.35
C GLU A 302 20.46 -1.15 -5.38
N TYR A 303 19.93 -0.79 -4.22
CA TYR A 303 18.83 0.15 -4.04
C TYR A 303 19.34 1.43 -3.39
N PRO A 304 19.73 2.45 -4.17
CA PRO A 304 20.32 3.67 -3.64
C PRO A 304 19.31 4.46 -2.80
N ALA A 305 19.84 5.28 -1.90
CA ALA A 305 19.01 6.22 -1.15
C ALA A 305 18.27 7.18 -2.11
N TYR A 306 17.04 7.52 -1.76
CA TYR A 306 16.20 8.42 -2.53
C TYR A 306 15.78 9.64 -1.68
N LYS A 307 16.15 10.84 -2.11
CA LYS A 307 15.74 12.15 -1.53
C LYS A 307 15.81 12.23 0.02
N ASN A 308 16.73 11.58 0.68
CA ASN A 308 16.79 11.44 2.14
C ASN A 308 15.52 10.82 2.79
N PHE A 309 14.64 10.25 1.98
CA PHE A 309 13.43 9.56 2.43
C PHE A 309 13.65 8.06 2.55
N LEU A 310 14.19 7.42 1.50
CA LEU A 310 14.57 6.01 1.53
C LEU A 310 16.10 5.92 1.66
N ASN A 311 16.58 5.43 2.79
CA ASN A 311 18.00 5.24 3.04
C ASN A 311 18.41 3.80 2.69
N VAL A 312 19.67 3.60 2.31
CA VAL A 312 20.19 2.26 1.97
C VAL A 312 19.95 1.23 3.08
N GLY A 313 19.88 1.67 4.34
CA GLY A 313 19.68 0.77 5.49
C GLY A 313 18.22 0.41 5.79
N ASP A 314 17.21 1.07 5.22
CA ASP A 314 15.81 0.73 5.44
C ASP A 314 15.33 -0.44 4.56
N ILE A 315 16.00 -0.71 3.45
CA ILE A 315 15.79 -1.83 2.53
C ILE A 315 14.34 -1.86 1.93
N HIS A 316 13.55 -0.83 2.14
CA HIS A 316 12.16 -0.78 1.70
C HIS A 316 12.00 -1.07 0.19
N SER A 317 12.88 -0.51 -0.64
CA SER A 317 12.78 -0.63 -2.10
C SER A 317 12.93 -2.06 -2.63
N CYS A 318 13.52 -2.98 -1.86
CA CYS A 318 13.75 -4.35 -2.29
C CYS A 318 12.74 -5.37 -1.75
N GLU A 319 11.85 -4.99 -0.84
CA GLU A 319 10.95 -5.92 -0.13
C GLU A 319 10.14 -6.85 -1.05
N PRO A 320 9.54 -6.41 -2.16
CA PRO A 320 8.79 -7.31 -3.05
C PRO A 320 9.68 -8.33 -3.76
N TRP A 321 10.96 -7.99 -3.97
CA TRP A 321 11.91 -8.80 -4.73
C TRP A 321 12.67 -9.78 -3.84
N LEU A 322 13.09 -9.32 -2.67
CA LEU A 322 13.86 -10.11 -1.71
C LEU A 322 13.12 -11.37 -1.28
N TYR A 323 11.78 -11.28 -1.14
CA TYR A 323 10.94 -12.40 -0.69
C TYR A 323 10.06 -12.99 -1.79
N SER A 324 10.33 -12.70 -3.06
CA SER A 324 9.45 -13.07 -4.19
C SER A 324 9.14 -14.57 -4.26
N GLU A 325 10.13 -15.44 -4.06
CA GLU A 325 9.94 -16.90 -4.05
C GLU A 325 9.08 -17.35 -2.86
N CYS A 326 9.31 -16.78 -1.67
CA CYS A 326 8.52 -17.08 -0.48
C CYS A 326 7.06 -16.66 -0.67
N LEU A 327 6.81 -15.50 -1.29
CA LEU A 327 5.48 -14.99 -1.57
C LEU A 327 4.77 -15.85 -2.61
N ALA A 328 5.42 -16.17 -3.74
CA ALA A 328 4.86 -17.01 -4.80
C ALA A 328 4.40 -18.37 -4.25
N LYS A 329 5.25 -19.03 -3.45
CA LYS A 329 4.91 -20.29 -2.77
C LYS A 329 3.74 -20.13 -1.81
N ASN A 330 3.76 -19.09 -0.98
CA ASN A 330 2.74 -18.91 0.06
C ASN A 330 1.35 -18.56 -0.52
N ILE A 331 1.28 -17.78 -1.60
CA ILE A 331 0.02 -17.51 -2.32
C ILE A 331 -0.67 -18.83 -2.67
N ARG A 332 0.05 -19.79 -3.21
CA ARG A 332 -0.48 -21.11 -3.55
C ARG A 332 -0.92 -21.89 -2.30
N VAL A 333 -0.05 -21.98 -1.28
CA VAL A 333 -0.37 -22.68 -0.03
C VAL A 333 -1.67 -22.16 0.59
N ARG A 334 -1.88 -20.83 0.60
CA ARG A 334 -3.09 -20.22 1.14
C ARG A 334 -4.31 -20.41 0.24
N ALA A 335 -4.12 -20.38 -1.08
CA ALA A 335 -5.19 -20.67 -2.02
C ALA A 335 -5.71 -22.12 -1.83
N ASP A 336 -4.80 -23.07 -1.69
CA ASP A 336 -5.14 -24.48 -1.44
C ASP A 336 -5.81 -24.67 -0.07
N ALA A 337 -5.28 -24.03 0.97
CA ALA A 337 -5.87 -24.06 2.31
C ALA A 337 -7.28 -23.45 2.32
N TRP A 338 -7.51 -22.38 1.54
CA TRP A 338 -8.84 -21.78 1.42
C TRP A 338 -9.84 -22.73 0.74
N ARG A 339 -9.42 -23.43 -0.32
CA ARG A 339 -10.28 -24.42 -1.01
C ARG A 339 -10.64 -25.59 -0.12
N MET A 340 -9.67 -26.10 0.68
CA MET A 340 -9.94 -27.17 1.62
C MET A 340 -11.00 -26.79 2.66
N LYS A 341 -11.06 -25.51 3.04
CA LYS A 341 -12.08 -24.98 3.98
C LYS A 341 -13.43 -24.69 3.31
N ASN A 342 -13.45 -24.54 1.97
CA ASN A 342 -14.65 -24.14 1.19
C ASN A 342 -14.99 -25.17 0.08
N PRO A 343 -15.17 -26.46 0.39
CA PRO A 343 -15.30 -27.52 -0.63
C PRO A 343 -16.57 -27.39 -1.50
N ARG A 344 -17.60 -26.67 -1.05
CA ARG A 344 -18.86 -26.52 -1.79
C ARG A 344 -18.81 -25.53 -2.97
N GLN A 345 -17.78 -24.69 -3.03
CA GLN A 345 -17.59 -23.76 -4.15
C GLN A 345 -16.88 -24.45 -5.35
N ASN A 346 -16.30 -25.65 -5.14
CA ASN A 346 -15.58 -26.41 -6.16
C ASN A 346 -16.48 -27.36 -6.98
N ASN A 347 -17.78 -27.51 -6.66
CA ASN A 347 -18.70 -28.50 -7.24
C ASN A 347 -19.79 -27.88 -8.13
N ASN A 348 -19.60 -26.67 -8.66
CA ASN A 348 -20.48 -26.16 -9.71
C ASN A 348 -19.87 -26.56 -11.07
N PRO A 349 -20.55 -27.40 -11.88
CA PRO A 349 -20.07 -27.86 -13.17
C PRO A 349 -20.01 -26.75 -14.21
#